data_0067147449c2056188ec43391375a5eb
#
_entry.id   0067147449c2056188ec43391375a5eb
#
_cell.length_a   1.000
_cell.length_b   1.000
_cell.length_c   1.000
_cell.angle_alpha   90.00
_cell.angle_beta   90.00
_cell.angle_gamma   90.00
#
_symmetry.space_group_name_H-M   'P 1'
#
loop_
_entity.id
_entity.type
_entity.pdbx_description
1 polymer ?
#
loop_
_entity_poly.entity_id
_entity_poly.type
_entity_poly.pdbx_seq_one_letter_code
_entity_poly.pdbx_strand_id
1 'polypeptide(L)'
;MRNTVLRTFAATGAFALALGLAACSSSAEPGSGSGGDGTAEDILVGVAMPTETSERWIADGDAVKSQLEELGYEVDLQFANDDIPRQQQQLDQMITNGADILIVASIDGTALATQLDNAASKGIPVIAYDRLINGTKNVDFYVTFDNYNVGVQQAQSLLQGLGYLDADGKETDLADEKIIEVFAGSPDDNNAGFFFDGAMDTLKPYLDDGRLTIGSGQKDFDTVSTLRWDPAVAQKRMEDLLTSTYDGGSKQLDGVLSPYDGLSRGIITALENAGYGSTIEAGLPVVSGQDAEIASVKMIADGVQYATIFKDTRKLASQAVTAAESFADGDKPEANDTETYDNGEKVVPSFLLESDIVVSDNIQSLLIDSGYWTEAEVAAGVAE
;
A
#
# COMPACT_ATOMS: atom_id res chain seq x y z
N MET A 1 52.75 37.36 -26.00
CA MET A 1 52.61 37.90 -27.37
C MET A 1 51.12 38.07 -27.59
N ARG A 2 50.62 39.31 -27.41
CA ARG A 2 50.24 40.23 -28.49
C ARG A 2 49.09 39.66 -29.33
N ASN A 3 47.94 40.30 -29.55
CA ASN A 3 47.42 41.70 -29.47
C ASN A 3 45.89 41.61 -29.49
N THR A 4 45.16 42.25 -28.65
CA THR A 4 44.39 43.50 -28.81
C THR A 4 43.92 43.83 -30.25
N VAL A 5 42.59 44.04 -30.43
CA VAL A 5 41.99 45.24 -31.07
C VAL A 5 40.51 45.36 -30.70
N LEU A 6 40.21 46.53 -30.10
CA LEU A 6 38.92 47.20 -29.95
C LEU A 6 38.37 47.65 -31.31
N ARG A 7 37.05 47.79 -31.46
CA ARG A 7 36.41 48.97 -32.09
C ARG A 7 34.90 49.02 -31.85
N THR A 8 34.53 50.09 -31.20
CA THR A 8 33.24 50.74 -31.02
C THR A 8 32.64 51.24 -32.34
N PHE A 9 31.29 51.27 -32.42
CA PHE A 9 30.55 52.36 -33.05
C PHE A 9 29.11 52.44 -32.49
N ALA A 10 28.76 53.63 -32.05
CA ALA A 10 27.43 54.09 -31.64
C ALA A 10 26.69 54.72 -32.80
N ALA A 11 25.37 54.63 -32.80
CA ALA A 11 24.53 55.63 -33.49
C ALA A 11 23.12 55.66 -32.89
N THR A 12 22.78 56.82 -32.46
CA THR A 12 21.58 57.42 -31.88
C THR A 12 20.41 57.47 -32.90
N GLY A 13 19.16 57.46 -32.37
CA GLY A 13 17.97 57.89 -33.12
C GLY A 13 16.73 57.96 -32.22
N ALA A 14 16.40 59.18 -31.79
CA ALA A 14 15.20 59.52 -31.03
C ALA A 14 14.10 60.08 -31.95
N PHE A 15 12.82 59.86 -31.60
CA PHE A 15 11.64 60.73 -31.93
C PHE A 15 10.39 59.99 -31.40
N ALA A 16 9.64 60.44 -30.52
CA ALA A 16 8.82 61.59 -30.16
C ALA A 16 7.36 61.20 -29.96
N LEU A 17 6.88 61.65 -28.82
CA LEU A 17 5.56 61.76 -28.22
C LEU A 17 4.31 61.76 -29.15
N ALA A 18 3.21 61.13 -28.63
CA ALA A 18 1.87 61.73 -28.68
C ALA A 18 1.02 61.30 -27.46
N LEU A 19 0.59 62.27 -26.68
CA LEU A 19 -0.39 62.21 -25.62
C LEU A 19 -1.81 62.07 -26.21
N GLY A 20 -2.63 61.23 -25.50
CA GLY A 20 -4.07 61.20 -25.69
C GLY A 20 -4.77 60.85 -24.40
N LEU A 21 -5.15 61.87 -23.59
CA LEU A 21 -6.07 61.74 -22.46
C LEU A 21 -7.52 61.63 -23.00
N ALA A 22 -8.24 60.60 -22.56
CA ALA A 22 -9.68 60.67 -22.50
C ALA A 22 -10.15 59.94 -21.21
N ALA A 23 -10.57 60.72 -20.25
CA ALA A 23 -11.26 60.27 -19.04
C ALA A 23 -12.74 60.05 -19.40
N CYS A 24 -13.29 58.90 -19.00
CA CYS A 24 -14.71 58.77 -18.69
C CYS A 24 -14.88 57.79 -17.53
N SER A 25 -15.43 58.35 -16.48
CA SER A 25 -15.87 57.68 -15.26
C SER A 25 -17.09 56.82 -15.51
N SER A 26 -17.11 55.58 -15.00
CA SER A 26 -18.37 54.95 -14.55
C SER A 26 -18.06 53.98 -13.40
N SER A 27 -18.86 54.16 -12.39
CA SER A 27 -19.03 53.52 -11.10
C SER A 27 -18.67 52.02 -11.02
N ALA A 28 -17.88 51.70 -9.97
CA ALA A 28 -17.61 50.35 -9.47
C ALA A 28 -18.81 49.77 -8.73
N GLU A 29 -19.16 48.54 -9.06
CA GLU A 29 -19.77 47.59 -8.11
C GLU A 29 -18.70 46.55 -7.71
N PRO A 30 -18.66 46.11 -6.43
CA PRO A 30 -17.71 45.08 -6.01
C PRO A 30 -18.32 43.70 -6.34
N GLY A 31 -17.87 43.12 -7.44
CA GLY A 31 -18.10 41.71 -7.76
C GLY A 31 -17.02 40.87 -7.14
N SER A 32 -17.42 40.06 -6.18
CA SER A 32 -16.69 38.94 -5.59
C SER A 32 -16.20 37.92 -6.60
N GLY A 33 -15.09 37.28 -6.29
CA GLY A 33 -14.68 36.04 -6.89
C GLY A 33 -13.29 36.11 -7.53
N SER A 34 -12.26 36.15 -6.73
CA SER A 34 -10.95 35.67 -7.15
C SER A 34 -10.99 34.14 -7.06
N GLY A 35 -11.54 33.49 -8.09
CA GLY A 35 -11.16 32.14 -8.41
C GLY A 35 -9.77 32.22 -8.97
N GLY A 36 -8.77 31.78 -8.25
CA GLY A 36 -7.43 31.59 -8.78
C GLY A 36 -7.53 30.51 -9.86
N ASP A 37 -7.30 30.92 -11.11
CA ASP A 37 -6.99 30.04 -12.21
C ASP A 37 -5.51 29.62 -12.01
N GLY A 38 -5.26 28.79 -10.96
CA GLY A 38 -3.96 28.16 -10.76
C GLY A 38 -3.75 27.19 -11.91
N THR A 39 -2.69 27.37 -12.66
CA THR A 39 -2.26 26.37 -13.64
C THR A 39 -1.76 25.14 -12.89
N ALA A 40 -1.84 23.94 -13.47
CA ALA A 40 -1.34 22.71 -12.85
C ALA A 40 0.15 22.84 -12.39
N GLU A 41 0.92 23.70 -13.03
CA GLU A 41 2.32 24.01 -12.70
C GLU A 41 2.51 24.73 -11.33
N ASP A 42 1.45 25.23 -10.71
CA ASP A 42 1.50 25.93 -9.43
C ASP A 42 1.10 25.04 -8.24
N ILE A 43 0.76 23.75 -8.46
CA ILE A 43 0.29 22.82 -7.41
C ILE A 43 1.44 21.94 -6.92
N LEU A 44 1.73 21.98 -5.62
CA LEU A 44 2.69 21.11 -4.96
C LEU A 44 1.98 20.00 -4.17
N VAL A 45 2.27 18.74 -4.52
CA VAL A 45 1.75 17.57 -3.80
C VAL A 45 2.84 16.95 -2.94
N GLY A 46 2.63 16.91 -1.63
CA GLY A 46 3.49 16.18 -0.70
C GLY A 46 3.09 14.69 -0.64
N VAL A 47 4.04 13.80 -0.89
CA VAL A 47 3.83 12.35 -0.89
C VAL A 47 4.74 11.72 0.17
N ALA A 48 4.14 11.18 1.25
CA ALA A 48 4.86 10.59 2.37
C ALA A 48 4.65 9.07 2.42
N MET A 49 5.70 8.31 2.12
CA MET A 49 5.70 6.83 2.13
C MET A 49 6.39 6.29 3.38
N PRO A 50 5.99 5.09 3.89
CA PRO A 50 6.48 4.59 5.18
C PRO A 50 7.94 4.11 5.12
N THR A 51 8.34 3.40 4.05
CA THR A 51 9.64 2.74 4.02
C THR A 51 10.11 2.44 2.59
N GLU A 52 11.42 2.23 2.42
CA GLU A 52 12.05 1.69 1.21
C GLU A 52 12.44 0.21 1.36
N THR A 53 12.08 -0.44 2.47
CA THR A 53 12.46 -1.85 2.72
C THR A 53 11.56 -2.87 2.02
N SER A 54 10.34 -2.49 1.67
CA SER A 54 9.44 -3.26 0.81
C SER A 54 9.39 -2.65 -0.57
N GLU A 55 9.59 -3.46 -1.60
CA GLU A 55 9.62 -3.06 -3.01
C GLU A 55 8.35 -2.32 -3.44
N ARG A 56 7.19 -2.73 -2.91
CA ARG A 56 5.92 -2.11 -3.26
C ARG A 56 5.89 -0.62 -2.89
N TRP A 57 6.43 -0.20 -1.74
CA TRP A 57 6.38 1.20 -1.33
C TRP A 57 7.21 2.11 -2.22
N ILE A 58 8.32 1.60 -2.78
CA ILE A 58 9.11 2.30 -3.79
C ILE A 58 8.27 2.44 -5.07
N ALA A 59 7.69 1.33 -5.55
CA ALA A 59 6.84 1.33 -6.74
C ALA A 59 5.59 2.22 -6.57
N ASP A 60 4.94 2.19 -5.41
CA ASP A 60 3.81 3.07 -5.08
C ASP A 60 4.20 4.56 -5.16
N GLY A 61 5.30 4.93 -4.50
CA GLY A 61 5.79 6.32 -4.48
C GLY A 61 6.17 6.82 -5.86
N ASP A 62 6.90 6.02 -6.62
CA ASP A 62 7.33 6.35 -7.98
C ASP A 62 6.13 6.45 -8.95
N ALA A 63 5.14 5.55 -8.83
CA ALA A 63 3.93 5.59 -9.64
C ALA A 63 3.07 6.82 -9.34
N VAL A 64 2.87 7.18 -8.06
CA VAL A 64 2.15 8.40 -7.67
C VAL A 64 2.90 9.63 -8.19
N LYS A 65 4.21 9.71 -7.97
CA LYS A 65 5.03 10.83 -8.43
C LYS A 65 4.98 10.99 -9.95
N SER A 66 5.24 9.92 -10.70
CA SER A 66 5.26 9.97 -12.16
C SER A 66 3.93 10.44 -12.73
N GLN A 67 2.80 9.92 -12.22
CA GLN A 67 1.48 10.29 -12.72
C GLN A 67 1.11 11.74 -12.36
N LEU A 68 1.49 12.24 -11.19
CA LEU A 68 1.29 13.66 -10.82
C LEU A 68 2.17 14.60 -11.66
N GLU A 69 3.43 14.24 -11.91
CA GLU A 69 4.34 15.01 -12.78
C GLU A 69 3.86 15.04 -14.24
N GLU A 70 3.23 13.95 -14.74
CA GLU A 70 2.60 13.92 -16.07
C GLU A 70 1.42 14.90 -16.20
N LEU A 71 0.73 15.19 -15.09
CA LEU A 71 -0.33 16.20 -15.01
C LEU A 71 0.22 17.63 -14.82
N GLY A 72 1.54 17.78 -14.66
CA GLY A 72 2.22 19.06 -14.46
C GLY A 72 2.31 19.53 -13.03
N TYR A 73 2.05 18.68 -12.03
CA TYR A 73 2.18 19.02 -10.62
C TYR A 73 3.62 18.90 -10.15
N GLU A 74 4.02 19.73 -9.18
CA GLU A 74 5.27 19.53 -8.43
C GLU A 74 5.06 18.47 -7.34
N VAL A 75 6.06 17.59 -7.12
CA VAL A 75 5.94 16.49 -6.16
C VAL A 75 7.12 16.45 -5.19
N ASP A 76 6.82 16.52 -3.89
CA ASP A 76 7.77 16.27 -2.80
C ASP A 76 7.54 14.84 -2.27
N LEU A 77 8.24 13.82 -2.85
CA LEU A 77 8.17 12.44 -2.43
C LEU A 77 9.24 12.14 -1.38
N GLN A 78 8.84 11.63 -0.22
CA GLN A 78 9.75 11.27 0.87
C GLN A 78 9.39 9.91 1.49
N PHE A 79 10.44 9.16 1.88
CA PHE A 79 10.33 7.88 2.59
C PHE A 79 10.86 8.01 4.01
N ALA A 80 10.12 7.54 4.98
CA ALA A 80 10.45 7.70 6.39
C ALA A 80 11.28 6.53 6.98
N ASN A 81 11.42 5.40 6.26
CA ASN A 81 12.19 4.21 6.67
C ASN A 81 11.76 3.66 8.03
N ASP A 82 10.44 3.54 8.23
CA ASP A 82 9.78 3.05 9.44
C ASP A 82 10.08 3.85 10.72
N ASP A 83 10.58 5.10 10.55
CA ASP A 83 10.85 6.04 11.65
C ASP A 83 9.69 7.05 11.77
N ILE A 84 8.81 6.86 12.76
CA ILE A 84 7.63 7.73 12.98
C ILE A 84 8.03 9.20 13.19
N PRO A 85 9.00 9.56 14.06
CA PRO A 85 9.46 10.93 14.19
C PRO A 85 9.93 11.55 12.87
N ARG A 86 10.59 10.76 12.02
CA ARG A 86 11.01 11.20 10.69
C ARG A 86 9.81 11.49 9.79
N GLN A 87 8.79 10.62 9.77
CA GLN A 87 7.58 10.85 8.98
C GLN A 87 6.84 12.13 9.44
N GLN A 88 6.72 12.34 10.75
CA GLN A 88 6.14 13.55 11.32
C GLN A 88 6.92 14.82 10.86
N GLN A 89 8.25 14.77 10.92
CA GLN A 89 9.10 15.89 10.47
C GLN A 89 8.97 16.15 8.96
N GLN A 90 8.89 15.10 8.14
CA GLN A 90 8.69 15.21 6.70
C GLN A 90 7.36 15.90 6.38
N LEU A 91 6.26 15.49 7.03
CA LEU A 91 4.96 16.13 6.87
C LEU A 91 4.97 17.60 7.30
N ASP A 92 5.57 17.93 8.45
CA ASP A 92 5.73 19.32 8.89
C ASP A 92 6.53 20.16 7.88
N GLN A 93 7.53 19.55 7.23
CA GLN A 93 8.32 20.21 6.18
C GLN A 93 7.51 20.43 4.91
N MET A 94 6.78 19.43 4.40
CA MET A 94 5.88 19.53 3.25
C MET A 94 4.85 20.65 3.45
N ILE A 95 4.20 20.68 4.63
CA ILE A 95 3.24 21.72 5.03
C ILE A 95 3.88 23.10 5.09
N THR A 96 5.12 23.21 5.58
CA THR A 96 5.86 24.48 5.66
C THR A 96 6.29 24.96 4.29
N ASN A 97 6.69 24.05 3.40
CA ASN A 97 7.08 24.34 2.02
C ASN A 97 5.90 24.76 1.15
N GLY A 98 4.65 24.62 1.65
CA GLY A 98 3.47 25.10 0.95
C GLY A 98 2.83 24.00 0.08
N ALA A 99 2.88 22.74 0.49
CA ALA A 99 2.11 21.71 -0.18
C ALA A 99 0.62 22.07 -0.21
N ASP A 100 -0.01 21.89 -1.37
CA ASP A 100 -1.44 22.13 -1.59
C ASP A 100 -2.28 20.88 -1.27
N ILE A 101 -1.69 19.70 -1.41
CA ILE A 101 -2.33 18.40 -1.15
C ILE A 101 -1.30 17.48 -0.49
N LEU A 102 -1.75 16.62 0.43
CA LEU A 102 -0.92 15.57 1.03
C LEU A 102 -1.48 14.18 0.68
N ILE A 103 -0.62 13.28 0.20
CA ILE A 103 -0.87 11.85 0.03
C ILE A 103 0.02 11.13 1.04
N VAL A 104 -0.58 10.43 2.01
CA VAL A 104 0.14 9.92 3.17
C VAL A 104 -0.15 8.44 3.41
N ALA A 105 0.87 7.60 3.26
CA ALA A 105 0.89 6.23 3.75
C ALA A 105 1.54 6.20 5.15
N SER A 106 0.75 6.13 6.19
CA SER A 106 1.24 6.22 7.57
C SER A 106 2.04 4.99 8.00
N ILE A 107 3.11 5.19 8.77
CA ILE A 107 3.81 4.09 9.47
C ILE A 107 2.93 3.57 10.60
N ASP A 108 2.43 4.50 11.42
CA ASP A 108 1.51 4.27 12.53
C ASP A 108 0.29 5.16 12.32
N GLY A 109 -0.87 4.54 12.14
CA GLY A 109 -2.12 5.25 11.86
C GLY A 109 -2.52 6.24 12.95
N THR A 110 -2.01 6.12 14.16
CA THR A 110 -2.38 7.00 15.31
C THR A 110 -1.38 8.13 15.58
N ALA A 111 -0.26 8.18 14.86
CA ALA A 111 0.87 9.04 15.22
C ALA A 111 0.85 10.43 14.57
N LEU A 112 -0.06 10.73 13.62
CA LEU A 112 0.04 11.87 12.73
C LEU A 112 -0.98 13.00 13.00
N ALA A 113 -1.80 12.89 14.05
CA ALA A 113 -2.89 13.83 14.32
C ALA A 113 -2.44 15.30 14.36
N THR A 114 -1.28 15.59 14.99
CA THR A 114 -0.74 16.96 15.07
C THR A 114 -0.39 17.54 13.70
N GLN A 115 0.23 16.76 12.82
CA GLN A 115 0.60 17.16 11.47
C GLN A 115 -0.64 17.44 10.63
N LEU A 116 -1.65 16.56 10.76
CA LEU A 116 -2.92 16.73 10.04
C LEU A 116 -3.72 17.93 10.56
N ASP A 117 -3.66 18.26 11.86
CA ASP A 117 -4.21 19.52 12.40
C ASP A 117 -3.52 20.75 11.78
N ASN A 118 -2.19 20.69 11.60
CA ASN A 118 -1.42 21.74 10.95
C ASN A 118 -1.83 21.89 9.46
N ALA A 119 -1.96 20.78 8.73
CA ALA A 119 -2.43 20.78 7.34
C ALA A 119 -3.84 21.40 7.22
N ALA A 120 -4.77 20.95 8.05
CA ALA A 120 -6.15 21.44 8.07
C ALA A 120 -6.22 22.96 8.39
N SER A 121 -5.35 23.47 9.29
CA SER A 121 -5.30 24.90 9.60
C SER A 121 -4.91 25.79 8.42
N LYS A 122 -4.25 25.20 7.41
CA LYS A 122 -3.86 25.84 6.16
C LYS A 122 -4.80 25.50 4.99
N GLY A 123 -5.80 24.65 5.21
CA GLY A 123 -6.75 24.21 4.18
C GLY A 123 -6.18 23.16 3.23
N ILE A 124 -5.12 22.46 3.63
CA ILE A 124 -4.48 21.41 2.84
C ILE A 124 -5.26 20.11 3.03
N PRO A 125 -5.89 19.54 1.99
CA PRO A 125 -6.56 18.25 2.05
C PRO A 125 -5.57 17.09 2.20
N VAL A 126 -6.00 16.04 2.91
CA VAL A 126 -5.19 14.86 3.19
C VAL A 126 -5.86 13.61 2.64
N ILE A 127 -5.16 12.92 1.76
CA ILE A 127 -5.49 11.60 1.22
C ILE A 127 -4.69 10.56 2.00
N ALA A 128 -5.36 9.71 2.78
CA ALA A 128 -4.75 8.52 3.33
C ALA A 128 -4.56 7.50 2.19
N TYR A 129 -3.33 7.04 2.02
CA TYR A 129 -2.93 6.12 0.97
C TYR A 129 -2.65 4.73 1.54
N ASP A 130 -3.36 3.71 1.05
CA ASP A 130 -3.27 2.31 1.48
C ASP A 130 -3.61 2.10 2.97
N ARG A 131 -3.07 2.90 3.89
CA ARG A 131 -3.25 2.78 5.34
C ARG A 131 -4.12 3.90 5.89
N LEU A 132 -5.17 3.55 6.65
CA LEU A 132 -6.05 4.53 7.28
C LEU A 132 -5.32 5.28 8.41
N ILE A 133 -5.49 6.59 8.45
CA ILE A 133 -5.00 7.43 9.56
C ILE A 133 -6.13 7.62 10.57
N ASN A 134 -5.88 7.21 11.82
CA ASN A 134 -6.87 7.15 12.89
C ASN A 134 -6.75 8.31 13.89
N GLY A 135 -7.80 8.52 14.70
CA GLY A 135 -7.80 9.47 15.82
C GLY A 135 -7.74 10.93 15.40
N THR A 136 -8.12 11.27 14.18
CA THR A 136 -8.20 12.64 13.68
C THR A 136 -9.35 12.82 12.70
N LYS A 137 -10.01 13.98 12.72
CA LYS A 137 -11.04 14.34 11.74
C LYS A 137 -10.48 14.85 10.40
N ASN A 138 -9.17 15.07 10.32
CA ASN A 138 -8.49 15.77 9.23
C ASN A 138 -7.91 14.81 8.18
N VAL A 139 -8.58 13.72 7.92
CA VAL A 139 -8.37 12.85 6.74
C VAL A 139 -9.56 13.09 5.83
N ASP A 140 -9.33 13.60 4.62
CA ASP A 140 -10.40 14.01 3.72
C ASP A 140 -10.88 12.87 2.82
N PHE A 141 -9.97 11.96 2.49
CA PHE A 141 -10.22 10.82 1.63
C PHE A 141 -9.30 9.65 1.95
N TYR A 142 -9.72 8.41 1.66
CA TYR A 142 -8.93 7.22 1.83
C TYR A 142 -8.97 6.37 0.56
N VAL A 143 -7.80 5.99 0.06
CA VAL A 143 -7.66 5.10 -1.10
C VAL A 143 -6.97 3.83 -0.68
N THR A 144 -7.64 2.70 -0.87
CA THR A 144 -7.13 1.39 -0.45
C THR A 144 -7.79 0.26 -1.27
N PHE A 145 -7.57 -0.98 -0.86
CA PHE A 145 -8.28 -2.15 -1.36
C PHE A 145 -9.43 -2.54 -0.41
N ASP A 146 -10.31 -3.44 -0.84
CA ASP A 146 -11.28 -4.07 0.07
C ASP A 146 -10.51 -5.00 1.04
N ASN A 147 -10.06 -4.44 2.14
CA ASN A 147 -9.15 -5.11 3.07
C ASN A 147 -9.79 -6.33 3.75
N TYR A 148 -11.10 -6.30 4.01
CA TYR A 148 -11.79 -7.48 4.53
C TYR A 148 -11.79 -8.61 3.48
N ASN A 149 -12.11 -8.28 2.22
CA ASN A 149 -12.08 -9.26 1.13
C ASN A 149 -10.67 -9.78 0.84
N VAL A 150 -9.63 -8.96 1.00
CA VAL A 150 -8.23 -9.43 0.93
C VAL A 150 -7.98 -10.53 1.97
N GLY A 151 -8.46 -10.36 3.20
CA GLY A 151 -8.40 -11.40 4.23
C GLY A 151 -9.16 -12.67 3.86
N VAL A 152 -10.37 -12.53 3.31
CA VAL A 152 -11.15 -13.64 2.76
C VAL A 152 -10.34 -14.39 1.70
N GLN A 153 -9.71 -13.69 0.77
CA GLN A 153 -8.89 -14.29 -0.29
C GLN A 153 -7.63 -14.99 0.26
N GLN A 154 -6.99 -14.45 1.31
CA GLN A 154 -5.87 -15.13 1.99
C GLN A 154 -6.30 -16.50 2.53
N ALA A 155 -7.43 -16.56 3.22
CA ALA A 155 -7.96 -17.81 3.75
C ALA A 155 -8.43 -18.76 2.64
N GLN A 156 -9.08 -18.25 1.59
CA GLN A 156 -9.48 -19.05 0.44
C GLN A 156 -8.27 -19.69 -0.24
N SER A 157 -7.19 -18.93 -0.45
CA SER A 157 -5.97 -19.48 -1.03
C SER A 157 -5.35 -20.57 -0.16
N LEU A 158 -5.33 -20.39 1.17
CA LEU A 158 -4.89 -21.43 2.09
C LEU A 158 -5.77 -22.68 1.99
N LEU A 159 -7.10 -22.53 1.97
CA LEU A 159 -8.05 -23.65 1.85
C LEU A 159 -7.92 -24.36 0.51
N GLN A 160 -7.63 -23.64 -0.59
CA GLN A 160 -7.33 -24.23 -1.90
C GLN A 160 -6.05 -25.08 -1.84
N GLY A 161 -4.98 -24.54 -1.29
CA GLY A 161 -3.71 -25.27 -1.14
C GLY A 161 -3.81 -26.50 -0.26
N LEU A 162 -4.68 -26.46 0.76
CA LEU A 162 -4.99 -27.61 1.62
C LEU A 162 -5.95 -28.62 0.96
N GLY A 163 -6.58 -28.26 -0.16
CA GLY A 163 -7.48 -29.11 -0.91
C GLY A 163 -8.94 -29.08 -0.47
N TYR A 164 -9.34 -28.19 0.44
CA TYR A 164 -10.75 -28.04 0.84
C TYR A 164 -11.57 -27.25 -0.18
N LEU A 165 -10.94 -26.38 -0.95
CA LEU A 165 -11.54 -25.68 -2.08
C LEU A 165 -10.86 -26.10 -3.37
N ASP A 166 -11.62 -26.14 -4.46
CA ASP A 166 -11.08 -26.27 -5.81
C ASP A 166 -10.62 -24.90 -6.37
N ALA A 167 -10.09 -24.88 -7.59
CA ALA A 167 -9.62 -23.66 -8.24
C ALA A 167 -10.73 -22.61 -8.49
N ASP A 168 -11.99 -23.05 -8.55
CA ASP A 168 -13.16 -22.15 -8.66
C ASP A 168 -13.68 -21.67 -7.29
N GLY A 169 -13.02 -22.05 -6.19
CA GLY A 169 -13.41 -21.70 -4.82
C GLY A 169 -14.60 -22.50 -4.28
N LYS A 170 -14.94 -23.63 -4.90
CA LYS A 170 -16.02 -24.51 -4.43
C LYS A 170 -15.47 -25.55 -3.46
N GLU A 171 -16.26 -25.88 -2.43
CA GLU A 171 -15.91 -26.97 -1.50
C GLU A 171 -15.74 -28.30 -2.23
N THR A 172 -14.68 -29.00 -1.83
CA THR A 172 -14.41 -30.40 -2.24
C THR A 172 -14.99 -31.39 -1.23
N ASP A 173 -14.89 -32.69 -1.52
CA ASP A 173 -15.29 -33.73 -0.59
C ASP A 173 -14.20 -34.10 0.45
N LEU A 174 -13.12 -33.28 0.57
CA LEU A 174 -12.04 -33.53 1.52
C LEU A 174 -12.52 -33.35 2.97
N ALA A 175 -12.40 -34.40 3.75
CA ALA A 175 -12.82 -34.44 5.16
C ALA A 175 -11.65 -34.68 6.13
N ASP A 176 -10.42 -34.83 5.62
CA ASP A 176 -9.24 -35.08 6.43
C ASP A 176 -8.94 -33.85 7.31
N GLU A 177 -8.61 -34.05 8.57
CA GLU A 177 -8.19 -32.99 9.48
C GLU A 177 -6.82 -32.44 9.06
N LYS A 178 -6.69 -31.11 9.06
CA LYS A 178 -5.45 -30.37 8.77
C LYS A 178 -5.07 -29.47 9.93
N ILE A 179 -3.77 -29.35 10.16
CA ILE A 179 -3.21 -28.50 11.22
C ILE A 179 -2.57 -27.28 10.58
N ILE A 180 -2.98 -26.11 11.04
CA ILE A 180 -2.46 -24.83 10.55
C ILE A 180 -1.92 -23.97 11.68
N GLU A 181 -1.14 -22.96 11.32
CA GLU A 181 -0.84 -21.80 12.16
C GLU A 181 -1.36 -20.51 11.50
N VAL A 182 -1.63 -19.51 12.31
CA VAL A 182 -2.09 -18.21 11.83
C VAL A 182 -1.14 -17.10 12.27
N PHE A 183 -0.87 -16.19 11.35
CA PHE A 183 -0.12 -14.95 11.56
C PHE A 183 -0.99 -13.77 11.15
N ALA A 184 -0.84 -12.65 11.85
CA ALA A 184 -1.47 -11.39 11.51
C ALA A 184 -0.42 -10.30 11.23
N GLY A 185 -0.88 -9.23 10.60
CA GLY A 185 -0.07 -8.07 10.29
C GLY A 185 0.26 -7.20 11.50
N SER A 186 0.74 -5.99 11.24
CA SER A 186 1.14 -5.05 12.29
C SER A 186 -0.05 -4.43 13.01
N PRO A 187 -0.06 -4.38 14.35
CA PRO A 187 -1.20 -3.83 15.10
C PRO A 187 -1.30 -2.29 14.99
N ASP A 188 -0.28 -1.62 14.49
CA ASP A 188 -0.28 -0.17 14.21
C ASP A 188 -0.80 0.19 12.80
N ASP A 189 -1.16 -0.82 12.01
CA ASP A 189 -1.81 -0.71 10.71
C ASP A 189 -3.27 -1.18 10.82
N ASN A 190 -4.22 -0.27 10.57
CA ASN A 190 -5.65 -0.57 10.64
C ASN A 190 -6.08 -1.73 9.72
N ASN A 191 -5.41 -1.88 8.58
CA ASN A 191 -5.75 -2.92 7.60
C ASN A 191 -5.52 -4.33 8.14
N ALA A 192 -4.52 -4.50 9.02
CA ALA A 192 -4.18 -5.80 9.58
C ALA A 192 -5.35 -6.45 10.32
N GLY A 193 -6.18 -5.65 11.00
CA GLY A 193 -7.42 -6.11 11.64
C GLY A 193 -8.42 -6.62 10.61
N PHE A 194 -8.69 -5.86 9.53
CA PHE A 194 -9.62 -6.27 8.47
C PHE A 194 -9.16 -7.53 7.75
N PHE A 195 -7.86 -7.64 7.43
CA PHE A 195 -7.31 -8.87 6.84
C PHE A 195 -7.53 -10.08 7.75
N PHE A 196 -7.24 -9.90 9.04
CA PHE A 196 -7.37 -10.97 10.01
C PHE A 196 -8.82 -11.40 10.21
N ASP A 197 -9.74 -10.45 10.33
CA ASP A 197 -11.18 -10.72 10.51
C ASP A 197 -11.74 -11.44 9.28
N GLY A 198 -11.47 -10.97 8.07
CA GLY A 198 -11.90 -11.62 6.83
C GLY A 198 -11.36 -13.05 6.69
N ALA A 199 -10.09 -13.25 7.05
CA ALA A 199 -9.48 -14.58 7.02
C ALA A 199 -10.07 -15.51 8.08
N MET A 200 -10.19 -15.05 9.32
CA MET A 200 -10.71 -15.88 10.42
C MET A 200 -12.19 -16.21 10.24
N ASP A 201 -13.01 -15.29 9.73
CA ASP A 201 -14.41 -15.56 9.41
C ASP A 201 -14.54 -16.63 8.31
N THR A 202 -13.66 -16.60 7.30
CA THR A 202 -13.60 -17.60 6.24
C THR A 202 -13.14 -18.97 6.74
N LEU A 203 -12.17 -19.02 7.66
CA LEU A 203 -11.68 -20.27 8.26
C LEU A 203 -12.62 -20.85 9.32
N LYS A 204 -13.47 -19.99 9.92
CA LYS A 204 -14.34 -20.37 11.04
C LYS A 204 -15.17 -21.62 10.83
N PRO A 205 -15.86 -21.86 9.69
CA PRO A 205 -16.62 -23.10 9.48
C PRO A 205 -15.75 -24.35 9.60
N TYR A 206 -14.53 -24.32 9.09
CA TYR A 206 -13.58 -25.45 9.11
C TYR A 206 -12.97 -25.67 10.51
N LEU A 207 -12.79 -24.60 11.27
CA LEU A 207 -12.34 -24.66 12.67
C LEU A 207 -13.45 -25.17 13.59
N ASP A 208 -14.69 -24.76 13.37
CA ASP A 208 -15.85 -25.14 14.19
C ASP A 208 -16.24 -26.61 14.01
N ASP A 209 -16.09 -27.18 12.81
CA ASP A 209 -16.41 -28.58 12.52
C ASP A 209 -15.23 -29.53 12.70
N GLY A 210 -14.04 -29.00 13.03
CA GLY A 210 -12.83 -29.77 13.35
C GLY A 210 -12.03 -30.24 12.13
N ARG A 211 -12.38 -29.83 10.91
CA ARG A 211 -11.54 -30.08 9.72
C ARG A 211 -10.22 -29.29 9.79
N LEU A 212 -10.22 -28.11 10.42
CA LEU A 212 -9.01 -27.36 10.70
C LEU A 212 -8.75 -27.26 12.21
N THR A 213 -7.49 -27.35 12.61
CA THR A 213 -7.03 -27.10 13.98
C THR A 213 -5.85 -26.14 13.93
N ILE A 214 -5.87 -25.08 14.75
CA ILE A 214 -4.68 -24.24 14.98
C ILE A 214 -3.81 -24.96 16.00
N GLY A 215 -2.65 -25.47 15.56
CA GLY A 215 -1.82 -26.38 16.36
C GLY A 215 -1.32 -25.82 17.66
N SER A 216 -0.96 -24.53 17.69
CA SER A 216 -0.59 -23.81 18.92
C SER A 216 -1.77 -23.36 19.76
N GLY A 217 -2.99 -23.34 19.20
CA GLY A 217 -4.17 -22.73 19.78
C GLY A 217 -4.15 -21.18 19.82
N GLN A 218 -3.10 -20.55 19.29
CA GLN A 218 -2.97 -19.08 19.24
C GLN A 218 -3.80 -18.52 18.06
N LYS A 219 -4.87 -17.79 18.39
CA LYS A 219 -5.82 -17.27 17.39
C LYS A 219 -6.29 -15.85 17.68
N ASP A 220 -5.80 -15.22 18.75
CA ASP A 220 -6.14 -13.85 19.08
C ASP A 220 -5.22 -12.90 18.32
N PHE A 221 -5.77 -11.86 17.69
CA PHE A 221 -5.03 -10.91 16.84
C PHE A 221 -3.73 -10.41 17.52
N ASP A 222 -3.83 -9.92 18.76
CA ASP A 222 -2.67 -9.38 19.48
C ASP A 222 -1.55 -10.43 19.70
N THR A 223 -1.94 -11.71 19.85
CA THR A 223 -0.98 -12.81 20.07
C THR A 223 -0.24 -13.20 18.78
N VAL A 224 -0.92 -13.10 17.63
CA VAL A 224 -0.41 -13.56 16.34
C VAL A 224 0.07 -12.43 15.44
N SER A 225 -0.06 -11.18 15.89
CA SER A 225 0.38 -9.98 15.15
C SER A 225 1.90 -9.90 14.99
N THR A 226 2.33 -9.25 13.91
CA THR A 226 3.75 -9.09 13.55
C THR A 226 4.07 -7.61 13.41
N LEU A 227 4.64 -7.04 14.47
CA LEU A 227 4.95 -5.61 14.53
C LEU A 227 5.80 -5.15 13.33
N ARG A 228 5.40 -4.03 12.73
CA ARG A 228 6.06 -3.42 11.55
C ARG A 228 6.11 -4.31 10.32
N TRP A 229 5.29 -5.37 10.26
CA TRP A 229 5.33 -6.32 9.15
C TRP A 229 6.75 -6.91 8.94
N ASP A 230 7.53 -7.04 10.03
CA ASP A 230 8.94 -7.43 9.97
C ASP A 230 9.08 -8.95 9.72
N PRO A 231 9.70 -9.37 8.59
CA PRO A 231 9.92 -10.77 8.28
C PRO A 231 10.72 -11.52 9.35
N ALA A 232 11.67 -10.86 10.02
CA ALA A 232 12.48 -11.50 11.06
C ALA A 232 11.66 -11.79 12.33
N VAL A 233 10.67 -10.96 12.65
CA VAL A 233 9.71 -11.22 13.75
C VAL A 233 8.84 -12.42 13.42
N ALA A 234 8.33 -12.52 12.18
CA ALA A 234 7.55 -13.68 11.74
C ALA A 234 8.39 -14.97 11.74
N GLN A 235 9.61 -14.91 11.20
CA GLN A 235 10.54 -16.06 11.24
C GLN A 235 10.79 -16.52 12.68
N LYS A 236 11.12 -15.60 13.58
CA LYS A 236 11.38 -15.92 14.97
C LYS A 236 10.17 -16.55 15.67
N ARG A 237 8.95 -16.02 15.43
CA ARG A 237 7.73 -16.61 15.98
C ARG A 237 7.51 -18.02 15.44
N MET A 238 7.76 -18.26 14.13
CA MET A 238 7.64 -19.61 13.56
C MET A 238 8.66 -20.58 14.16
N GLU A 239 9.92 -20.18 14.36
CA GLU A 239 10.94 -20.97 15.05
C GLU A 239 10.53 -21.34 16.48
N ASP A 240 9.91 -20.41 17.22
CA ASP A 240 9.40 -20.64 18.56
C ASP A 240 8.22 -21.64 18.57
N LEU A 241 7.31 -21.53 17.60
CA LEU A 241 6.20 -22.49 17.42
C LEU A 241 6.73 -23.87 17.05
N LEU A 242 7.69 -23.97 16.14
CA LEU A 242 8.32 -25.22 15.74
C LEU A 242 8.96 -25.94 16.94
N THR A 243 9.60 -25.18 17.82
CA THR A 243 10.21 -25.74 19.03
C THR A 243 9.18 -26.14 20.09
N SER A 244 8.20 -25.28 20.36
CA SER A 244 7.28 -25.46 21.48
C SER A 244 6.10 -26.39 21.17
N THR A 245 5.63 -26.43 19.91
CA THR A 245 4.42 -27.12 19.49
C THR A 245 4.71 -28.29 18.58
N TYR A 246 5.68 -28.15 17.68
CA TYR A 246 5.92 -29.12 16.58
C TYR A 246 7.17 -29.99 16.80
N ASP A 247 7.71 -30.06 18.02
CA ASP A 247 8.88 -30.90 18.39
C ASP A 247 10.07 -30.73 17.40
N GLY A 248 10.37 -29.49 17.03
CA GLY A 248 11.43 -29.17 16.07
C GLY A 248 11.12 -29.56 14.63
N GLY A 249 9.85 -29.62 14.25
CA GLY A 249 9.42 -29.96 12.90
C GLY A 249 9.07 -31.44 12.68
N SER A 250 9.07 -32.25 13.75
CA SER A 250 8.73 -33.69 13.65
C SER A 250 7.23 -33.96 13.68
N LYS A 251 6.42 -33.01 14.12
CA LYS A 251 4.95 -33.10 14.09
C LYS A 251 4.39 -32.48 12.83
N GLN A 252 3.20 -32.92 12.44
CA GLN A 252 2.49 -32.42 11.29
C GLN A 252 2.12 -30.94 11.44
N LEU A 253 2.38 -30.19 10.39
CA LEU A 253 1.86 -28.85 10.10
C LEU A 253 1.53 -28.85 8.62
N ASP A 254 0.29 -28.54 8.26
CA ASP A 254 -0.17 -28.62 6.86
C ASP A 254 -0.18 -27.27 6.18
N GLY A 255 -0.39 -26.18 6.95
CA GLY A 255 -0.42 -24.85 6.36
C GLY A 255 -0.22 -23.71 7.35
N VAL A 256 0.07 -22.53 6.80
CA VAL A 256 0.22 -21.29 7.55
C VAL A 256 -0.53 -20.16 6.85
N LEU A 257 -1.48 -19.54 7.54
CA LEU A 257 -2.06 -18.28 7.11
C LEU A 257 -1.03 -17.18 7.36
N SER A 258 -0.55 -16.58 6.30
CA SER A 258 0.38 -15.44 6.33
C SER A 258 -0.19 -14.26 5.54
N PRO A 259 -0.27 -13.05 6.13
CA PRO A 259 -0.95 -11.91 5.54
C PRO A 259 -0.04 -11.03 4.67
N TYR A 260 1.21 -11.43 4.41
CA TYR A 260 2.16 -10.64 3.63
C TYR A 260 3.35 -11.50 3.15
N ASP A 261 3.77 -11.30 1.93
CA ASP A 261 4.84 -12.07 1.27
C ASP A 261 6.19 -12.02 2.00
N GLY A 262 6.55 -10.87 2.56
CA GLY A 262 7.75 -10.75 3.38
C GLY A 262 7.71 -11.66 4.60
N LEU A 263 6.56 -11.73 5.30
CA LEU A 263 6.36 -12.63 6.42
C LEU A 263 6.41 -14.10 5.97
N SER A 264 5.78 -14.39 4.82
CA SER A 264 5.76 -15.75 4.24
C SER A 264 7.16 -16.27 3.98
N ARG A 265 8.05 -15.44 3.43
CA ARG A 265 9.46 -15.83 3.20
C ARG A 265 10.20 -16.11 4.51
N GLY A 266 9.96 -15.31 5.56
CA GLY A 266 10.52 -15.56 6.90
C GLY A 266 10.00 -16.88 7.50
N ILE A 267 8.69 -17.14 7.40
CA ILE A 267 8.04 -18.37 7.86
C ILE A 267 8.59 -19.58 7.11
N ILE A 268 8.66 -19.52 5.78
CA ILE A 268 9.20 -20.60 4.94
C ILE A 268 10.65 -20.90 5.31
N THR A 269 11.48 -19.88 5.52
CA THR A 269 12.86 -20.06 5.98
C THR A 269 12.94 -20.84 7.30
N ALA A 270 12.06 -20.55 8.25
CA ALA A 270 12.00 -21.28 9.52
C ALA A 270 11.57 -22.75 9.32
N LEU A 271 10.59 -22.99 8.45
CA LEU A 271 10.09 -24.33 8.11
C LEU A 271 11.19 -25.18 7.44
N GLU A 272 11.89 -24.65 6.44
CA GLU A 272 13.00 -25.34 5.78
C GLU A 272 14.13 -25.67 6.76
N ASN A 273 14.50 -24.74 7.62
CA ASN A 273 15.51 -24.95 8.67
C ASN A 273 15.12 -26.03 9.68
N ALA A 274 13.82 -26.26 9.89
CA ALA A 274 13.29 -27.32 10.75
C ALA A 274 13.18 -28.67 10.04
N GLY A 275 13.50 -28.74 8.74
CA GLY A 275 13.55 -29.98 7.97
C GLY A 275 12.25 -30.37 7.25
N TYR A 276 11.30 -29.43 7.12
CA TYR A 276 10.19 -29.61 6.16
C TYR A 276 10.74 -29.61 4.72
N GLY A 277 9.94 -30.11 3.78
CA GLY A 277 10.34 -30.19 2.37
C GLY A 277 10.73 -28.83 1.76
N SER A 278 11.46 -28.86 0.66
CA SER A 278 11.86 -27.64 -0.07
C SER A 278 10.77 -27.11 -1.02
N THR A 279 9.70 -27.86 -1.23
CA THR A 279 8.50 -27.47 -1.99
C THR A 279 7.27 -28.07 -1.33
N ILE A 280 6.10 -27.56 -1.67
CA ILE A 280 4.82 -28.09 -1.16
C ILE A 280 4.67 -29.57 -1.55
N GLU A 281 5.04 -29.94 -2.79
CA GLU A 281 5.02 -31.35 -3.23
C GLU A 281 6.00 -32.22 -2.41
N ALA A 282 7.12 -31.65 -1.97
CA ALA A 282 8.11 -32.35 -1.14
C ALA A 282 7.80 -32.34 0.36
N GLY A 283 6.66 -31.76 0.77
CA GLY A 283 6.19 -31.73 2.17
C GLY A 283 6.42 -30.42 2.92
N LEU A 284 6.66 -29.32 2.22
CA LEU A 284 6.58 -27.98 2.82
C LEU A 284 5.11 -27.64 3.10
N PRO A 285 4.75 -27.08 4.27
CA PRO A 285 3.40 -26.59 4.51
C PRO A 285 2.92 -25.56 3.49
N VAL A 286 1.63 -25.55 3.20
CA VAL A 286 1.00 -24.52 2.36
C VAL A 286 1.10 -23.16 3.05
N VAL A 287 1.68 -22.15 2.40
CA VAL A 287 1.81 -20.80 2.96
C VAL A 287 1.13 -19.80 2.02
N SER A 288 0.18 -19.02 2.55
CA SER A 288 -0.42 -17.89 1.83
C SER A 288 0.51 -16.67 1.82
N GLY A 289 0.10 -15.61 1.17
CA GLY A 289 0.85 -14.33 1.13
C GLY A 289 -0.02 -13.19 0.62
N GLN A 290 0.60 -12.03 0.43
CA GLN A 290 -0.02 -10.82 -0.10
C GLN A 290 1.04 -9.89 -0.66
N ASP A 291 0.66 -9.06 -1.62
CA ASP A 291 1.37 -7.99 -2.32
C ASP A 291 2.10 -8.41 -3.60
N ALA A 292 2.12 -9.68 -3.96
CA ALA A 292 2.74 -10.20 -5.18
C ALA A 292 4.18 -9.68 -5.37
N GLU A 293 4.97 -9.64 -4.28
CA GLU A 293 6.38 -9.26 -4.33
C GLU A 293 7.15 -10.27 -5.21
N ILE A 294 8.06 -9.76 -6.05
CA ILE A 294 8.68 -10.56 -7.11
C ILE A 294 9.38 -11.81 -6.60
N ALA A 295 10.04 -11.74 -5.44
CA ALA A 295 10.68 -12.89 -4.83
C ALA A 295 9.66 -13.99 -4.43
N SER A 296 8.48 -13.61 -3.93
CA SER A 296 7.39 -14.53 -3.59
C SER A 296 6.69 -15.07 -4.82
N VAL A 297 6.51 -14.26 -5.87
CA VAL A 297 5.97 -14.73 -7.17
C VAL A 297 6.86 -15.83 -7.75
N LYS A 298 8.20 -15.65 -7.68
CA LYS A 298 9.12 -16.74 -8.04
C LYS A 298 8.93 -17.96 -7.17
N MET A 299 8.81 -17.82 -5.86
CA MET A 299 8.57 -18.95 -4.95
C MET A 299 7.25 -19.68 -5.27
N ILE A 300 6.21 -18.96 -5.71
CA ILE A 300 4.96 -19.56 -6.16
C ILE A 300 5.18 -20.34 -7.46
N ALA A 301 5.92 -19.77 -8.42
CA ALA A 301 6.27 -20.47 -9.67
C ALA A 301 7.10 -21.72 -9.42
N ASP A 302 7.96 -21.73 -8.39
CA ASP A 302 8.81 -22.86 -7.99
C ASP A 302 8.09 -23.88 -7.07
N GLY A 303 6.82 -23.62 -6.69
CA GLY A 303 6.03 -24.50 -5.80
C GLY A 303 6.47 -24.47 -4.34
N VAL A 304 7.08 -23.40 -3.88
CA VAL A 304 7.55 -23.17 -2.50
C VAL A 304 6.52 -22.43 -1.67
N GLN A 305 6.00 -21.28 -2.16
CA GLN A 305 4.84 -20.60 -1.60
C GLN A 305 3.61 -20.98 -2.42
N TYR A 306 2.42 -21.09 -1.79
CA TYR A 306 1.24 -21.49 -2.53
C TYR A 306 0.59 -20.37 -3.31
N ALA A 307 0.39 -19.22 -2.65
CA ALA A 307 -0.34 -18.09 -3.23
C ALA A 307 0.11 -16.74 -2.65
N THR A 308 -0.23 -15.69 -3.36
CA THR A 308 -0.21 -14.32 -2.87
C THR A 308 -1.48 -13.59 -3.30
N ILE A 309 -1.89 -12.57 -2.56
CA ILE A 309 -3.01 -11.70 -2.96
C ILE A 309 -2.43 -10.50 -3.69
N PHE A 310 -2.78 -10.39 -4.96
CA PHE A 310 -2.32 -9.31 -5.83
C PHE A 310 -3.19 -8.07 -5.63
N LYS A 311 -2.54 -7.02 -5.24
CA LYS A 311 -3.06 -5.66 -5.11
C LYS A 311 -2.30 -4.79 -6.12
N ASP A 312 -2.93 -4.42 -7.24
CA ASP A 312 -2.26 -3.64 -8.29
C ASP A 312 -1.97 -2.21 -7.82
N THR A 313 -0.73 -1.98 -7.38
CA THR A 313 -0.27 -0.69 -6.84
C THR A 313 -0.35 0.44 -7.87
N ARG A 314 -0.29 0.12 -9.16
CA ARG A 314 -0.46 1.11 -10.25
C ARG A 314 -1.88 1.68 -10.27
N LYS A 315 -2.90 0.83 -10.01
CA LYS A 315 -4.30 1.26 -9.88
C LYS A 315 -4.51 2.07 -8.60
N LEU A 316 -3.86 1.68 -7.51
CA LEU A 316 -3.92 2.42 -6.25
C LEU A 316 -3.34 3.83 -6.43
N ALA A 317 -2.16 3.93 -7.05
CA ALA A 317 -1.54 5.21 -7.39
C ALA A 317 -2.45 6.06 -8.27
N SER A 318 -3.00 5.49 -9.36
CA SER A 318 -3.93 6.21 -10.25
C SER A 318 -5.15 6.74 -9.51
N GLN A 319 -5.71 5.97 -8.58
CA GLN A 319 -6.88 6.42 -7.81
C GLN A 319 -6.52 7.54 -6.83
N ALA A 320 -5.34 7.50 -6.21
CA ALA A 320 -4.86 8.58 -5.34
C ALA A 320 -4.60 9.87 -6.14
N VAL A 321 -4.04 9.74 -7.35
CA VAL A 321 -3.84 10.86 -8.27
C VAL A 321 -5.18 11.47 -8.70
N THR A 322 -6.17 10.64 -9.08
CA THR A 322 -7.52 11.11 -9.41
C THR A 322 -8.19 11.85 -8.23
N ALA A 323 -7.95 11.38 -7.01
CA ALA A 323 -8.43 12.07 -5.82
C ALA A 323 -7.71 13.43 -5.60
N ALA A 324 -6.41 13.48 -5.88
CA ALA A 324 -5.64 14.72 -5.81
C ALA A 324 -6.10 15.74 -6.87
N GLU A 325 -6.36 15.32 -8.12
CA GLU A 325 -6.94 16.18 -9.16
C GLU A 325 -8.30 16.76 -8.72
N SER A 326 -9.18 15.92 -8.14
CA SER A 326 -10.48 16.38 -7.63
C SER A 326 -10.31 17.49 -6.59
N PHE A 327 -9.37 17.34 -5.65
CA PHE A 327 -9.08 18.38 -4.66
C PHE A 327 -8.46 19.64 -5.27
N ALA A 328 -7.60 19.50 -6.27
CA ALA A 328 -7.02 20.61 -7.00
C ALA A 328 -8.07 21.46 -7.73
N ASP A 329 -9.10 20.81 -8.28
CA ASP A 329 -10.25 21.43 -8.92
C ASP A 329 -11.26 22.03 -7.92
N GLY A 330 -11.07 21.80 -6.61
CA GLY A 330 -11.97 22.23 -5.54
C GLY A 330 -13.20 21.33 -5.38
N ASP A 331 -13.17 20.16 -5.97
CA ASP A 331 -14.22 19.15 -5.91
C ASP A 331 -13.93 18.11 -4.82
N LYS A 332 -14.90 17.21 -4.59
CA LYS A 332 -14.72 16.04 -3.71
C LYS A 332 -14.42 14.83 -4.57
N PRO A 333 -13.42 14.01 -4.21
CA PRO A 333 -13.17 12.74 -4.87
C PRO A 333 -14.39 11.81 -4.83
N GLU A 334 -14.56 11.00 -5.88
CA GLU A 334 -15.58 9.95 -5.92
C GLU A 334 -15.23 8.85 -4.91
N ALA A 335 -16.18 8.52 -4.04
CA ALA A 335 -16.07 7.43 -3.07
C ALA A 335 -17.02 6.29 -3.46
N ASN A 336 -16.55 5.05 -3.34
CA ASN A 336 -17.40 3.86 -3.47
C ASN A 336 -17.71 3.20 -2.12
N ASP A 337 -17.09 3.69 -1.03
CA ASP A 337 -17.42 3.33 0.36
C ASP A 337 -17.47 4.58 1.25
N THR A 338 -18.57 4.69 2.03
CA THR A 338 -18.81 5.80 2.97
C THR A 338 -19.32 5.29 4.32
N GLU A 339 -19.18 3.99 4.59
CA GLU A 339 -19.76 3.35 5.77
C GLU A 339 -18.74 2.53 6.59
N THR A 340 -17.70 1.97 5.94
CA THR A 340 -16.86 0.93 6.54
C THR A 340 -15.70 1.50 7.37
N TYR A 341 -15.02 2.53 6.86
CA TYR A 341 -13.74 2.97 7.41
C TYR A 341 -13.91 4.10 8.44
N ASP A 342 -14.34 3.74 9.64
CA ASP A 342 -14.37 4.63 10.81
C ASP A 342 -12.98 4.73 11.41
N ASN A 343 -12.41 5.94 11.44
CA ASN A 343 -11.09 6.20 11.98
C ASN A 343 -11.08 6.63 13.47
N GLY A 344 -12.20 6.45 14.17
CA GLY A 344 -12.38 6.83 15.57
C GLY A 344 -12.90 8.26 15.77
N GLU A 345 -12.90 9.10 14.74
CA GLU A 345 -13.43 10.46 14.75
C GLU A 345 -14.54 10.67 13.72
N LYS A 346 -14.48 9.95 12.62
CA LYS A 346 -15.50 9.96 11.56
C LYS A 346 -15.34 8.74 10.66
N VAL A 347 -16.38 8.42 9.90
CA VAL A 347 -16.24 7.57 8.71
C VAL A 347 -15.58 8.39 7.61
N VAL A 348 -14.44 7.91 7.10
CA VAL A 348 -13.69 8.55 6.03
C VAL A 348 -14.22 8.07 4.68
N PRO A 349 -14.67 8.98 3.78
CA PRO A 349 -15.04 8.58 2.43
C PRO A 349 -13.87 7.87 1.75
N SER A 350 -14.10 6.69 1.18
CA SER A 350 -13.04 5.81 0.70
C SER A 350 -13.31 5.33 -0.72
N PHE A 351 -12.23 5.04 -1.44
CA PHE A 351 -12.28 4.28 -2.69
C PHE A 351 -11.56 2.96 -2.51
N LEU A 352 -12.31 1.87 -2.65
CA LEU A 352 -11.84 0.51 -2.47
C LEU A 352 -11.62 -0.14 -3.82
N LEU A 353 -10.41 -0.64 -4.03
CA LEU A 353 -10.00 -1.40 -5.19
C LEU A 353 -10.18 -2.90 -4.97
N GLU A 354 -10.37 -3.63 -6.04
CA GLU A 354 -10.41 -5.09 -6.03
C GLU A 354 -9.00 -5.69 -6.00
N SER A 355 -8.90 -6.92 -5.49
CA SER A 355 -7.67 -7.73 -5.43
C SER A 355 -7.92 -9.10 -6.02
N ASP A 356 -6.85 -9.82 -6.38
CA ASP A 356 -6.90 -11.14 -7.02
C ASP A 356 -6.01 -12.15 -6.29
N ILE A 357 -6.45 -13.42 -6.22
CA ILE A 357 -5.61 -14.52 -5.76
C ILE A 357 -4.66 -14.93 -6.89
N VAL A 358 -3.36 -14.87 -6.64
CA VAL A 358 -2.32 -15.37 -7.55
C VAL A 358 -1.79 -16.69 -7.04
N VAL A 359 -1.86 -17.70 -7.91
CA VAL A 359 -1.27 -19.03 -7.76
C VAL A 359 -0.42 -19.33 -9.00
N SER A 360 0.35 -20.43 -8.99
CA SER A 360 1.22 -20.81 -10.12
C SER A 360 0.53 -20.77 -11.50
N ASP A 361 -0.74 -21.19 -11.56
CA ASP A 361 -1.46 -21.35 -12.82
C ASP A 361 -1.89 -20.01 -13.48
N ASN A 362 -1.94 -18.91 -12.71
CA ASN A 362 -2.42 -17.61 -13.22
C ASN A 362 -1.39 -16.47 -13.13
N ILE A 363 -0.13 -16.75 -12.75
CA ILE A 363 0.97 -15.76 -12.80
C ILE A 363 1.05 -15.10 -14.17
N GLN A 364 0.98 -15.90 -15.25
CA GLN A 364 1.07 -15.38 -16.61
C GLN A 364 -0.02 -14.35 -16.89
N SER A 365 -1.26 -14.67 -16.63
CA SER A 365 -2.40 -13.82 -16.99
C SER A 365 -2.55 -12.59 -16.08
N LEU A 366 -2.28 -12.73 -14.78
CA LEU A 366 -2.51 -11.64 -13.81
C LEU A 366 -1.31 -10.71 -13.68
N LEU A 367 -0.08 -11.24 -13.73
CA LEU A 367 1.12 -10.43 -13.46
C LEU A 367 1.93 -10.13 -14.72
N ILE A 368 2.12 -11.11 -15.61
CA ILE A 368 2.99 -10.92 -16.79
C ILE A 368 2.21 -10.22 -17.92
N ASP A 369 1.06 -10.75 -18.33
CA ASP A 369 0.26 -10.17 -19.43
C ASP A 369 -0.28 -8.78 -19.08
N SER A 370 -0.49 -8.49 -17.78
CA SER A 370 -0.86 -7.15 -17.29
C SER A 370 0.32 -6.16 -17.29
N GLY A 371 1.55 -6.64 -17.47
CA GLY A 371 2.77 -5.84 -17.40
C GLY A 371 3.12 -5.38 -15.98
N TYR A 372 2.64 -6.08 -14.94
CA TYR A 372 3.05 -5.80 -13.55
C TYR A 372 4.47 -6.30 -13.30
N TRP A 373 4.77 -7.54 -13.73
CA TRP A 373 6.10 -8.12 -13.78
C TRP A 373 6.42 -8.64 -15.17
N THR A 374 7.70 -8.67 -15.53
CA THR A 374 8.14 -9.34 -16.75
C THR A 374 8.41 -10.83 -16.49
N GLU A 375 8.38 -11.65 -17.56
CA GLU A 375 8.74 -13.06 -17.46
C GLU A 375 10.20 -13.25 -16.94
N ALA A 376 11.11 -12.33 -17.31
CA ALA A 376 12.49 -12.36 -16.86
C ALA A 376 12.62 -12.09 -15.36
N GLU A 377 11.89 -11.11 -14.82
CA GLU A 377 11.86 -10.79 -13.39
C GLU A 377 11.27 -11.95 -12.58
N VAL A 378 10.15 -12.53 -13.04
CA VAL A 378 9.56 -13.70 -12.38
C VAL A 378 10.54 -14.88 -12.35
N ALA A 379 11.24 -15.15 -13.45
CA ALA A 379 12.23 -16.20 -13.51
C ALA A 379 13.44 -15.94 -12.60
N ALA A 380 13.86 -14.68 -12.48
CA ALA A 380 14.97 -14.25 -11.64
C ALA A 380 14.59 -14.11 -10.16
N GLY A 381 13.33 -13.73 -9.86
CA GLY A 381 12.86 -13.37 -8.52
C GLY A 381 13.39 -12.03 -8.02
N VAL A 382 13.74 -11.13 -8.93
CA VAL A 382 14.30 -9.81 -8.65
C VAL A 382 13.75 -8.84 -9.69
N ALA A 383 13.30 -7.65 -9.26
CA ALA A 383 12.91 -6.55 -10.14
C ALA A 383 14.15 -5.97 -10.85
N GLU A 384 14.01 -5.56 -12.13
CA GLU A 384 15.07 -4.93 -12.91
C GLU A 384 15.13 -3.39 -12.72
#